data_a2f92b41187f8df6d77aef4118ebb71d
#
_entry.id   a2f92b41187f8df6d77aef4118ebb71d
#
_cell.length_a   1.000
_cell.length_b   1.000
_cell.length_c   1.000
_cell.angle_alpha   90.00
_cell.angle_beta   90.00
_cell.angle_gamma   90.00
#
_symmetry.space_group_name_H-M   'P 1'
#
loop_
_entity.id
_entity.type
_entity.pdbx_description
1 polymer ?
#
loop_
_entity_poly.entity_id
_entity_poly.type
_entity_poly.pdbx_seq_one_letter_code
_entity_poly.pdbx_strand_id
1 'polypeptide(L)'
;QWFDKADETFKINIESFAELVRDYLKTKPANHRVIFLVDEVGQFVGDNTHLMLNLQTITEQLGTVCNGRAWIVVTSQEDIDAAIGEVNKAKSQDFSKIQGRFHTRLSLASSNTDEVIGKRLLSKTDAAHDELRDVFVAQGDIINNQLAFSSEGVTLAGYKDAAEYVTYYPFAPYQFTLLSKIFEAIRRHGATGRHLSKGERSLLDAFQTAVKGILNHDINRLVPVFD
;
A
#
# COMPACT_ATOMS: atom_id res chain seq x y z
N GLN A 1 -34.93 -2.08 20.75
CA GLN A 1 -35.56 -1.13 21.69
C GLN A 1 -34.60 -0.08 22.25
N TRP A 2 -33.32 -0.38 22.60
CA TRP A 2 -32.36 0.64 23.06
C TRP A 2 -31.67 1.31 21.86
N PHE A 3 -31.33 0.55 20.84
CA PHE A 3 -30.76 1.05 19.58
C PHE A 3 -31.73 1.96 18.81
N ASP A 4 -33.01 1.60 18.74
CA ASP A 4 -34.04 2.38 18.04
C ASP A 4 -34.25 3.76 18.71
N LYS A 5 -34.15 3.82 20.04
CA LYS A 5 -34.20 5.09 20.78
C LYS A 5 -32.91 5.90 20.71
N ALA A 6 -31.77 5.26 20.51
CA ALA A 6 -30.50 5.94 20.36
C ALA A 6 -30.44 6.74 19.04
N ASP A 7 -30.95 6.20 17.94
CA ASP A 7 -31.01 6.87 16.65
C ASP A 7 -31.92 8.11 16.64
N GLU A 8 -33.01 8.11 17.45
CA GLU A 8 -33.88 9.27 17.60
C GLU A 8 -33.28 10.35 18.50
N THR A 9 -32.46 9.97 19.50
CA THR A 9 -31.94 10.85 20.53
C THR A 9 -30.56 11.41 20.21
N PHE A 10 -29.75 10.68 19.46
CA PHE A 10 -28.40 11.06 19.05
C PHE A 10 -28.30 11.38 17.56
N LYS A 11 -28.81 12.53 17.15
CA LYS A 11 -28.46 13.10 15.84
C LYS A 11 -27.05 13.70 15.93
N ILE A 12 -26.04 12.89 15.69
CA ILE A 12 -24.67 13.37 15.60
C ILE A 12 -24.51 14.13 14.29
N ASN A 13 -24.31 15.45 14.38
CA ASN A 13 -23.81 16.28 13.30
C ASN A 13 -22.29 16.54 13.50
N ILE A 14 -21.65 17.14 12.53
CA ILE A 14 -20.19 17.37 12.57
C ILE A 14 -19.78 18.23 13.77
N GLU A 15 -20.57 19.25 14.10
CA GLU A 15 -20.30 20.16 15.23
C GLU A 15 -20.43 19.43 16.56
N SER A 16 -21.54 18.71 16.78
CA SER A 16 -21.75 17.93 17.99
C SER A 16 -20.70 16.82 18.17
N PHE A 17 -20.24 16.23 17.09
CA PHE A 17 -19.13 15.26 17.13
C PHE A 17 -17.83 15.90 17.62
N ALA A 18 -17.45 17.06 17.08
CA ALA A 18 -16.23 17.76 17.51
C ALA A 18 -16.33 18.20 18.99
N GLU A 19 -17.51 18.58 19.44
CA GLU A 19 -17.76 18.91 20.86
C GLU A 19 -17.63 17.71 21.77
N LEU A 20 -18.15 16.55 21.38
CA LEU A 20 -17.99 15.31 22.13
C LEU A 20 -16.50 14.92 22.27
N VAL A 21 -15.73 15.06 21.20
CA VAL A 21 -14.28 14.80 21.24
C VAL A 21 -13.57 15.80 22.16
N ARG A 22 -13.92 17.07 22.09
CA ARG A 22 -13.40 18.12 22.99
C ARG A 22 -13.72 17.79 24.45
N ASP A 23 -14.95 17.42 24.75
CA ASP A 23 -15.38 17.17 26.12
C ASP A 23 -14.72 15.90 26.66
N TYR A 24 -14.54 14.88 25.84
CA TYR A 24 -13.70 13.73 26.18
C TYR A 24 -12.25 14.17 26.50
N LEU A 25 -11.65 15.01 25.66
CA LEU A 25 -10.29 15.50 25.85
C LEU A 25 -10.13 16.33 27.12
N LYS A 26 -11.17 17.03 27.60
CA LYS A 26 -11.16 17.74 28.87
C LYS A 26 -11.02 16.81 30.09
N THR A 27 -11.46 15.56 29.99
CA THR A 27 -11.32 14.55 31.04
C THR A 27 -9.92 13.92 31.08
N LYS A 28 -9.06 14.24 30.12
CA LYS A 28 -7.72 13.66 29.95
C LYS A 28 -6.62 14.68 30.24
N PRO A 29 -5.41 14.24 30.60
CA PRO A 29 -4.26 15.12 30.76
C PRO A 29 -4.01 16.02 29.54
N ALA A 30 -3.37 17.16 29.72
CA ALA A 30 -3.15 18.15 28.67
C ALA A 30 -2.31 17.62 27.47
N ASN A 31 -1.46 16.65 27.71
CA ASN A 31 -0.64 16.00 26.68
C ASN A 31 -1.37 14.87 25.94
N HIS A 32 -2.60 14.50 26.33
CA HIS A 32 -3.38 13.48 25.64
C HIS A 32 -3.81 13.95 24.26
N ARG A 33 -3.75 13.07 23.28
CA ARG A 33 -4.17 13.29 21.89
C ARG A 33 -5.13 12.20 21.46
N VAL A 34 -6.04 12.52 20.57
CA VAL A 34 -6.91 11.56 19.87
C VAL A 34 -6.53 11.56 18.41
N ILE A 35 -6.34 10.37 17.83
CA ILE A 35 -6.03 10.19 16.42
C ILE A 35 -7.12 9.34 15.81
N PHE A 36 -7.79 9.86 14.79
CA PHE A 36 -8.73 9.13 13.95
C PHE A 36 -7.99 8.59 12.74
N LEU A 37 -7.95 7.28 12.60
CA LEU A 37 -7.38 6.60 11.44
C LEU A 37 -8.54 6.16 10.54
N VAL A 38 -8.62 6.72 9.34
CA VAL A 38 -9.72 6.44 8.41
C VAL A 38 -9.13 5.87 7.13
N ASP A 39 -9.43 4.62 6.87
CA ASP A 39 -8.87 3.88 5.74
C ASP A 39 -9.74 3.99 4.48
N GLU A 40 -9.09 3.98 3.32
CA GLU A 40 -9.72 3.99 1.99
C GLU A 40 -10.74 5.12 1.75
N VAL A 41 -10.49 6.32 2.29
CA VAL A 41 -11.39 7.47 2.16
C VAL A 41 -11.71 7.81 0.71
N GLY A 42 -10.73 7.70 -0.20
CA GLY A 42 -10.94 7.98 -1.62
C GLY A 42 -12.02 7.11 -2.26
N GLN A 43 -12.06 5.82 -1.90
CA GLN A 43 -13.10 4.89 -2.40
C GLN A 43 -14.49 5.19 -1.82
N PHE A 44 -14.53 5.55 -0.53
CA PHE A 44 -15.79 5.87 0.14
C PHE A 44 -16.40 7.18 -0.37
N VAL A 45 -15.56 8.20 -0.55
CA VAL A 45 -16.00 9.52 -1.03
C VAL A 45 -16.36 9.46 -2.52
N GLY A 46 -15.53 8.76 -3.34
CA GLY A 46 -15.74 8.66 -4.79
C GLY A 46 -16.10 10.02 -5.41
N ASP A 47 -17.12 10.04 -6.24
CA ASP A 47 -17.61 11.26 -6.91
C ASP A 47 -18.55 12.13 -6.03
N ASN A 48 -18.75 11.77 -4.76
CA ASN A 48 -19.70 12.46 -3.90
C ASN A 48 -19.08 13.70 -3.26
N THR A 49 -19.25 14.84 -3.91
CA THR A 49 -18.77 16.16 -3.45
C THR A 49 -19.25 16.49 -2.02
N HIS A 50 -20.42 15.99 -1.62
CA HIS A 50 -20.99 16.26 -0.29
C HIS A 50 -20.22 15.55 0.82
N LEU A 51 -19.85 14.28 0.61
CA LEU A 51 -19.00 13.54 1.56
C LEU A 51 -17.61 14.16 1.67
N MET A 52 -17.12 14.69 0.59
CA MET A 52 -15.85 15.39 0.54
C MET A 52 -15.87 16.69 1.36
N LEU A 53 -16.91 17.49 1.22
CA LEU A 53 -17.09 18.69 2.03
C LEU A 53 -17.29 18.35 3.53
N ASN A 54 -17.98 17.25 3.82
CA ASN A 54 -18.13 16.78 5.20
C ASN A 54 -16.78 16.39 5.81
N LEU A 55 -15.91 15.69 5.08
CA LEU A 55 -14.56 15.35 5.55
C LEU A 55 -13.73 16.60 5.84
N GLN A 56 -13.80 17.61 4.96
CA GLN A 56 -13.15 18.89 5.17
C GLN A 56 -13.68 19.56 6.44
N THR A 57 -14.99 19.66 6.59
CA THR A 57 -15.63 20.30 7.74
C THR A 57 -15.29 19.59 9.05
N ILE A 58 -15.28 18.24 9.06
CA ILE A 58 -14.87 17.47 10.25
C ILE A 58 -13.42 17.79 10.62
N THR A 59 -12.52 17.84 9.64
CA THR A 59 -11.10 18.12 9.89
C THR A 59 -10.90 19.52 10.48
N GLU A 60 -11.58 20.51 9.94
CA GLU A 60 -11.53 21.89 10.44
C GLU A 60 -12.13 22.03 11.85
N GLN A 61 -13.29 21.44 12.07
CA GLN A 61 -13.97 21.50 13.36
C GLN A 61 -13.16 20.81 14.45
N LEU A 62 -12.62 19.63 14.20
CA LEU A 62 -11.75 18.94 15.16
C LEU A 62 -10.48 19.74 15.44
N GLY A 63 -9.86 20.31 14.44
CA GLY A 63 -8.67 21.16 14.60
C GLY A 63 -8.95 22.38 15.51
N THR A 64 -10.03 23.08 15.24
CA THR A 64 -10.40 24.31 15.93
C THR A 64 -10.94 24.02 17.35
N VAL A 65 -11.95 23.17 17.45
CA VAL A 65 -12.67 22.91 18.70
C VAL A 65 -11.81 22.17 19.72
N CYS A 66 -10.92 21.29 19.25
CA CYS A 66 -10.03 20.49 20.11
C CYS A 66 -8.63 21.12 20.30
N ASN A 67 -8.38 22.33 19.80
CA ASN A 67 -7.12 23.06 19.94
C ASN A 67 -5.89 22.21 19.51
N GLY A 68 -5.98 21.54 18.35
CA GLY A 68 -4.91 20.69 17.80
C GLY A 68 -4.66 19.39 18.57
N ARG A 69 -5.54 18.99 19.49
CA ARG A 69 -5.43 17.75 20.26
C ARG A 69 -6.13 16.55 19.60
N ALA A 70 -6.91 16.78 18.54
CA ALA A 70 -7.51 15.75 17.70
C ALA A 70 -6.90 15.79 16.31
N TRP A 71 -6.49 14.62 15.81
CA TRP A 71 -5.83 14.48 14.50
C TRP A 71 -6.60 13.48 13.64
N ILE A 72 -6.61 13.73 12.35
CA ILE A 72 -7.16 12.81 11.35
C ILE A 72 -6.04 12.38 10.42
N VAL A 73 -5.88 11.08 10.26
CA VAL A 73 -5.00 10.45 9.28
C VAL A 73 -5.88 9.65 8.35
N VAL A 74 -5.82 9.95 7.06
CA VAL A 74 -6.60 9.26 6.04
C VAL A 74 -5.67 8.51 5.08
N THR A 75 -6.09 7.36 4.59
CA THR A 75 -5.43 6.66 3.50
C THR A 75 -6.30 6.67 2.25
N SER A 76 -5.65 6.63 1.08
CA SER A 76 -6.31 6.48 -0.21
C SER A 76 -5.40 5.67 -1.12
N GLN A 77 -5.97 4.74 -1.91
CA GLN A 77 -5.22 3.92 -2.86
C GLN A 77 -4.91 4.67 -4.16
N GLU A 78 -5.73 5.63 -4.52
CA GLU A 78 -5.51 6.49 -5.68
C GLU A 78 -5.03 7.84 -5.19
N ASP A 79 -4.14 8.47 -5.97
CA ASP A 79 -3.93 9.90 -5.81
C ASP A 79 -5.30 10.55 -5.88
N ILE A 80 -5.69 11.12 -4.77
CA ILE A 80 -6.97 11.82 -4.67
C ILE A 80 -7.08 12.85 -5.84
N ASP A 81 -5.96 13.31 -6.36
CA ASP A 81 -5.86 14.18 -7.53
C ASP A 81 -6.18 13.46 -8.86
N ALA A 82 -5.84 12.20 -9.01
CA ALA A 82 -6.05 11.44 -10.24
C ALA A 82 -7.52 11.00 -10.41
N ALA A 83 -8.17 10.61 -9.31
CA ALA A 83 -9.58 10.21 -9.34
C ALA A 83 -10.52 11.36 -9.78
N ILE A 84 -10.07 12.61 -9.72
CA ILE A 84 -10.86 13.81 -10.00
C ILE A 84 -10.49 14.44 -11.34
N GLY A 85 -9.28 14.23 -11.83
CA GLY A 85 -8.80 14.79 -13.08
C GLY A 85 -9.59 14.38 -14.31
N GLU A 86 -10.28 13.23 -14.25
CA GLU A 86 -11.08 12.73 -15.37
C GLU A 86 -12.53 13.24 -15.40
N VAL A 87 -13.06 13.78 -14.31
CA VAL A 87 -14.51 14.01 -14.20
C VAL A 87 -14.99 15.44 -14.44
N ASN A 88 -14.20 16.48 -14.39
CA ASN A 88 -14.53 17.85 -14.86
C ASN A 88 -13.62 18.94 -14.26
N LYS A 89 -13.10 19.85 -15.09
CA LYS A 89 -12.29 21.01 -14.68
C LYS A 89 -12.97 21.96 -13.66
N ALA A 90 -14.28 21.93 -13.52
CA ALA A 90 -15.00 22.72 -12.53
C ALA A 90 -14.93 22.12 -11.11
N LYS A 91 -14.78 20.80 -10.98
CA LYS A 91 -14.68 20.10 -9.68
C LYS A 91 -13.24 20.11 -9.12
N SER A 92 -12.24 20.29 -9.96
CA SER A 92 -10.83 20.37 -9.52
C SER A 92 -10.53 21.54 -8.60
N GLN A 93 -11.27 22.65 -8.71
CA GLN A 93 -11.12 23.80 -7.82
C GLN A 93 -11.64 23.55 -6.40
N ASP A 94 -12.67 22.73 -6.23
CA ASP A 94 -13.19 22.42 -4.90
C ASP A 94 -12.31 21.42 -4.16
N PHE A 95 -11.60 20.58 -4.91
CA PHE A 95 -10.71 19.56 -4.33
C PHE A 95 -9.38 20.14 -3.85
N SER A 96 -8.84 21.12 -4.54
CA SER A 96 -7.64 21.84 -4.08
C SER A 96 -7.85 22.50 -2.70
N LYS A 97 -9.10 22.83 -2.36
CA LYS A 97 -9.47 23.35 -1.04
C LYS A 97 -9.37 22.30 0.07
N ILE A 98 -9.70 21.03 -0.24
CA ILE A 98 -9.59 19.93 0.73
C ILE A 98 -8.12 19.56 0.94
N GLN A 99 -7.36 19.52 -0.14
CA GLN A 99 -5.93 19.27 -0.07
C GLN A 99 -5.22 20.32 0.80
N GLY A 100 -5.67 21.55 0.80
CA GLY A 100 -5.15 22.61 1.68
C GLY A 100 -5.35 22.34 3.18
N ARG A 101 -6.22 21.38 3.56
CA ARG A 101 -6.47 21.01 4.98
C ARG A 101 -5.61 19.86 5.47
N PHE A 102 -5.10 19.02 4.57
CA PHE A 102 -4.13 17.98 4.89
C PHE A 102 -2.72 18.50 4.59
N HIS A 103 -2.09 19.09 5.60
CA HIS A 103 -0.77 19.72 5.45
C HIS A 103 0.35 18.70 5.22
N THR A 104 0.21 17.50 5.76
CA THR A 104 1.20 16.44 5.61
C THR A 104 0.66 15.38 4.67
N ARG A 105 1.39 15.17 3.56
CA ARG A 105 1.09 14.13 2.58
C ARG A 105 2.26 13.19 2.51
N LEU A 106 1.97 11.91 2.59
CA LEU A 106 2.94 10.84 2.46
C LEU A 106 2.50 9.96 1.30
N SER A 107 3.29 9.94 0.25
CA SER A 107 3.10 9.00 -0.85
C SER A 107 3.91 7.75 -0.56
N LEU A 108 3.22 6.62 -0.46
CA LEU A 108 3.87 5.31 -0.38
C LEU A 108 4.14 4.88 -1.82
N ALA A 109 5.39 5.07 -2.25
CA ALA A 109 5.79 4.59 -3.57
C ALA A 109 5.84 3.07 -3.59
N SER A 110 5.33 2.46 -4.66
CA SER A 110 5.44 1.02 -4.92
C SER A 110 6.89 0.56 -5.20
N SER A 111 7.85 1.47 -5.15
CA SER A 111 9.28 1.20 -5.40
C SER A 111 9.90 0.20 -4.42
N ASN A 112 9.25 -0.09 -3.30
CA ASN A 112 9.75 -1.01 -2.27
C ASN A 112 8.92 -2.31 -2.18
N THR A 113 8.17 -2.64 -3.22
CA THR A 113 7.36 -3.88 -3.24
C THR A 113 8.25 -5.12 -3.11
N ASP A 114 9.43 -5.11 -3.70
CA ASP A 114 10.46 -6.14 -3.57
C ASP A 114 10.90 -6.34 -2.10
N GLU A 115 11.15 -5.24 -1.39
CA GLU A 115 11.50 -5.29 0.03
C GLU A 115 10.36 -5.85 0.89
N VAL A 116 9.12 -5.47 0.61
CA VAL A 116 7.93 -6.01 1.30
C VAL A 116 7.78 -7.51 1.04
N ILE A 117 7.93 -7.95 -0.21
CA ILE A 117 7.89 -9.37 -0.58
C ILE A 117 9.00 -10.12 0.15
N GLY A 118 10.24 -9.64 0.07
CA GLY A 118 11.40 -10.26 0.73
C GLY A 118 11.20 -10.42 2.23
N LYS A 119 10.76 -9.37 2.92
CA LYS A 119 10.63 -9.37 4.38
C LYS A 119 9.36 -10.05 4.91
N ARG A 120 8.26 -10.06 4.15
CA ARG A 120 6.96 -10.55 4.64
C ARG A 120 6.56 -11.90 4.07
N LEU A 121 6.75 -12.09 2.76
CA LEU A 121 6.38 -13.32 2.09
C LEU A 121 7.51 -14.35 2.10
N LEU A 122 8.76 -13.90 1.94
CA LEU A 122 9.93 -14.75 1.79
C LEU A 122 10.80 -14.82 3.05
N SER A 123 10.24 -14.53 4.22
CA SER A 123 10.95 -14.66 5.49
C SER A 123 11.41 -16.10 5.71
N LYS A 124 12.68 -16.30 6.05
CA LYS A 124 13.32 -17.60 6.29
C LYS A 124 13.49 -17.84 7.78
N THR A 125 13.54 -19.10 8.15
CA THR A 125 14.06 -19.51 9.46
C THR A 125 15.58 -19.33 9.50
N ASP A 126 16.18 -19.24 10.69
CA ASP A 126 17.63 -19.08 10.84
C ASP A 126 18.40 -20.23 10.16
N ALA A 127 17.92 -21.46 10.29
CA ALA A 127 18.52 -22.63 9.64
C ALA A 127 18.49 -22.53 8.11
N ALA A 128 17.35 -22.13 7.53
CA ALA A 128 17.23 -21.95 6.08
C ALA A 128 18.08 -20.76 5.58
N HIS A 129 18.22 -19.71 6.39
CA HIS A 129 19.09 -18.58 6.08
C HIS A 129 20.54 -19.02 5.94
N ASP A 130 21.06 -19.79 6.90
CA ASP A 130 22.43 -20.27 6.87
C ASP A 130 22.68 -21.24 5.70
N GLU A 131 21.76 -22.17 5.46
CA GLU A 131 21.84 -23.10 4.35
C GLU A 131 21.86 -22.40 2.99
N LEU A 132 20.96 -21.44 2.75
CA LEU A 132 20.92 -20.67 1.52
C LEU A 132 22.19 -19.84 1.31
N ARG A 133 22.72 -19.25 2.40
CA ARG A 133 23.98 -18.50 2.32
C ARG A 133 25.12 -19.41 1.89
N ASP A 134 25.23 -20.60 2.47
CA ASP A 134 26.29 -21.56 2.15
C ASP A 134 26.17 -22.07 0.69
N VAL A 135 24.95 -22.31 0.20
CA VAL A 135 24.69 -22.63 -1.22
C VAL A 135 25.20 -21.50 -2.13
N PHE A 136 24.88 -20.24 -1.82
CA PHE A 136 25.30 -19.14 -2.66
C PHE A 136 26.82 -18.90 -2.60
N VAL A 137 27.45 -19.06 -1.46
CA VAL A 137 28.91 -18.97 -1.33
C VAL A 137 29.60 -20.05 -2.18
N ALA A 138 29.04 -21.25 -2.24
CA ALA A 138 29.60 -22.34 -3.01
C ALA A 138 29.32 -22.26 -4.52
N GLN A 139 28.17 -21.75 -4.93
CA GLN A 139 27.66 -21.86 -6.31
C GLN A 139 27.15 -20.51 -6.89
N GLY A 140 27.37 -19.38 -6.25
CA GLY A 140 26.81 -18.09 -6.66
C GLY A 140 27.17 -17.67 -8.07
N ASP A 141 28.42 -17.95 -8.51
CA ASP A 141 28.86 -17.66 -9.88
C ASP A 141 28.09 -18.50 -10.91
N ILE A 142 27.83 -19.77 -10.62
CA ILE A 142 27.06 -20.68 -11.48
C ILE A 142 25.61 -20.20 -11.58
N ILE A 143 25.00 -19.87 -10.44
CA ILE A 143 23.64 -19.36 -10.35
C ILE A 143 23.52 -18.06 -11.17
N ASN A 144 24.41 -17.10 -10.96
CA ASN A 144 24.38 -15.84 -11.68
C ASN A 144 24.65 -16.01 -13.19
N ASN A 145 25.51 -16.93 -13.59
CA ASN A 145 25.73 -17.23 -15.01
C ASN A 145 24.47 -17.84 -15.66
N GLN A 146 23.74 -18.69 -14.95
CA GLN A 146 22.47 -19.23 -15.44
C GLN A 146 21.36 -18.19 -15.56
N LEU A 147 21.38 -17.16 -14.70
CA LEU A 147 20.42 -16.06 -14.70
C LEU A 147 20.83 -14.91 -15.64
N ALA A 148 22.05 -14.94 -16.18
CA ALA A 148 22.52 -13.90 -17.06
C ALA A 148 21.82 -13.95 -18.42
N PHE A 149 20.96 -12.99 -18.69
CA PHE A 149 20.40 -12.74 -20.01
C PHE A 149 21.17 -11.61 -20.68
N SER A 150 21.79 -11.93 -21.79
CA SER A 150 22.35 -10.93 -22.71
C SER A 150 21.50 -10.89 -23.97
N SER A 151 20.59 -9.92 -24.07
CA SER A 151 20.01 -9.54 -25.35
C SER A 151 20.36 -8.09 -25.63
N GLU A 152 20.37 -7.69 -26.89
CA GLU A 152 20.74 -6.33 -27.32
C GLU A 152 19.98 -5.28 -26.49
N GLY A 153 20.68 -4.62 -25.59
CA GLY A 153 20.19 -3.47 -24.81
C GLY A 153 19.51 -3.72 -23.45
N VAL A 154 19.34 -4.97 -23.00
CA VAL A 154 18.78 -5.26 -21.69
C VAL A 154 19.69 -6.22 -20.92
N THR A 155 20.28 -5.74 -19.84
CA THR A 155 21.00 -6.57 -18.87
C THR A 155 20.06 -6.83 -17.68
N LEU A 156 19.70 -8.09 -17.47
CA LEU A 156 18.97 -8.50 -16.29
C LEU A 156 19.98 -8.82 -15.18
N ALA A 157 19.86 -8.17 -14.04
CA ALA A 157 20.77 -8.36 -12.93
C ALA A 157 20.49 -9.69 -12.22
N GLY A 158 21.55 -10.46 -11.99
CA GLY A 158 21.56 -11.56 -11.04
C GLY A 158 21.63 -11.05 -9.59
N TYR A 159 21.95 -11.93 -8.66
CA TYR A 159 22.14 -11.57 -7.25
C TYR A 159 23.46 -10.86 -7.04
N LYS A 160 23.48 -9.79 -6.25
CA LYS A 160 24.69 -9.03 -5.92
C LYS A 160 25.58 -9.77 -4.94
N ASP A 161 24.97 -10.41 -3.96
CA ASP A 161 25.64 -11.08 -2.86
C ASP A 161 24.75 -12.16 -2.23
N ALA A 162 25.31 -12.89 -1.25
CA ALA A 162 24.61 -13.93 -0.51
C ALA A 162 23.42 -13.39 0.29
N ALA A 163 23.49 -12.15 0.79
CA ALA A 163 22.40 -11.57 1.57
C ALA A 163 21.19 -11.27 0.68
N GLU A 164 21.42 -10.78 -0.52
CA GLU A 164 20.37 -10.56 -1.51
C GLU A 164 19.76 -11.92 -1.98
N TYR A 165 20.60 -12.93 -2.21
CA TYR A 165 20.13 -14.29 -2.54
C TYR A 165 19.21 -14.84 -1.46
N VAL A 166 19.63 -14.83 -0.21
CA VAL A 166 18.82 -15.29 0.92
C VAL A 166 17.51 -14.52 1.03
N THR A 167 17.56 -13.19 0.83
CA THR A 167 16.37 -12.34 0.95
C THR A 167 15.32 -12.68 -0.10
N TYR A 168 15.73 -12.83 -1.35
CA TYR A 168 14.80 -12.95 -2.47
C TYR A 168 14.56 -14.39 -2.94
N TYR A 169 15.38 -15.36 -2.52
CA TYR A 169 15.12 -16.77 -2.84
C TYR A 169 13.67 -17.15 -2.53
N PRO A 170 12.95 -17.84 -3.42
CA PRO A 170 13.41 -18.51 -4.64
C PRO A 170 13.27 -17.68 -5.94
N PHE A 171 13.18 -16.37 -5.85
CA PHE A 171 13.04 -15.48 -7.02
C PHE A 171 14.34 -14.79 -7.38
N ALA A 172 14.63 -14.71 -8.68
CA ALA A 172 15.73 -13.90 -9.17
C ALA A 172 15.41 -12.39 -9.07
N PRO A 173 16.36 -11.51 -8.78
CA PRO A 173 16.13 -10.06 -8.59
C PRO A 173 15.39 -9.39 -9.74
N TYR A 174 15.69 -9.76 -10.99
CA TYR A 174 15.04 -9.18 -12.15
C TYR A 174 13.53 -9.49 -12.24
N GLN A 175 13.06 -10.58 -11.63
CA GLN A 175 11.64 -10.97 -11.68
C GLN A 175 10.73 -9.94 -11.01
N PHE A 176 11.19 -9.28 -9.95
CA PHE A 176 10.43 -8.22 -9.30
C PHE A 176 10.18 -7.04 -10.24
N THR A 177 11.23 -6.58 -10.93
CA THR A 177 11.11 -5.49 -11.91
C THR A 177 10.29 -5.92 -13.13
N LEU A 178 10.51 -7.13 -13.62
CA LEU A 178 9.81 -7.64 -14.80
C LEU A 178 8.30 -7.75 -14.55
N LEU A 179 7.90 -8.39 -13.45
CA LEU A 179 6.48 -8.55 -13.10
C LEU A 179 5.81 -7.19 -12.87
N SER A 180 6.48 -6.27 -12.18
CA SER A 180 5.96 -4.91 -12.00
C SER A 180 5.68 -4.21 -13.33
N LYS A 181 6.60 -4.31 -14.29
CA LYS A 181 6.43 -3.75 -15.65
C LYS A 181 5.31 -4.45 -16.43
N ILE A 182 5.18 -5.77 -16.30
CA ILE A 182 4.09 -6.54 -16.94
C ILE A 182 2.74 -6.08 -16.40
N PHE A 183 2.56 -6.00 -15.08
CA PHE A 183 1.33 -5.52 -14.48
C PHE A 183 1.01 -4.07 -14.84
N GLU A 184 2.02 -3.21 -14.93
CA GLU A 184 1.85 -1.83 -15.39
C GLU A 184 1.41 -1.76 -16.86
N ALA A 185 2.02 -2.57 -17.74
CA ALA A 185 1.62 -2.64 -19.15
C ALA A 185 0.18 -3.17 -19.32
N ILE A 186 -0.22 -4.19 -18.58
CA ILE A 186 -1.58 -4.72 -18.60
C ILE A 186 -2.58 -3.64 -18.18
N ARG A 187 -2.28 -2.85 -17.16
CA ARG A 187 -3.13 -1.72 -16.72
C ARG A 187 -3.28 -0.65 -17.80
N ARG A 188 -2.17 -0.26 -18.43
CA ARG A 188 -2.17 0.79 -19.47
C ARG A 188 -2.97 0.39 -20.70
N HIS A 189 -2.95 -0.88 -21.07
CA HIS A 189 -3.60 -1.35 -22.30
C HIS A 189 -5.04 -1.82 -22.10
N GLY A 190 -5.59 -1.74 -20.89
CA GLY A 190 -7.02 -1.99 -20.61
C GLY A 190 -7.51 -3.40 -20.93
N ALA A 191 -6.60 -4.37 -21.11
CA ALA A 191 -6.91 -5.71 -21.62
C ALA A 191 -7.70 -6.58 -20.63
N THR A 192 -7.88 -6.15 -19.39
CA THR A 192 -8.46 -6.96 -18.34
C THR A 192 -9.36 -6.15 -17.43
N GLY A 193 -10.48 -6.78 -17.01
CA GLY A 193 -11.48 -6.14 -16.17
C GLY A 193 -10.92 -5.57 -14.85
N ARG A 194 -11.70 -4.73 -14.20
CA ARG A 194 -11.38 -3.96 -12.97
C ARG A 194 -10.73 -4.75 -11.82
N HIS A 195 -10.71 -6.08 -11.88
CA HIS A 195 -10.13 -6.94 -10.83
C HIS A 195 -8.59 -7.05 -10.88
N LEU A 196 -7.95 -6.86 -12.04
CA LEU A 196 -6.49 -6.81 -12.18
C LEU A 196 -5.91 -5.40 -11.92
N SER A 197 -6.75 -4.40 -11.70
CA SER A 197 -6.36 -3.01 -11.49
C SER A 197 -5.80 -2.70 -10.09
N LYS A 198 -5.87 -3.65 -9.15
CA LYS A 198 -5.35 -3.47 -7.78
C LYS A 198 -3.85 -3.85 -7.67
N GLY A 199 -3.05 -3.31 -8.56
CA GLY A 199 -1.60 -3.36 -8.76
C GLY A 199 -0.77 -4.16 -7.75
N GLU A 200 -0.64 -3.69 -6.54
CA GLU A 200 0.25 -4.30 -5.53
C GLU A 200 -0.31 -5.59 -4.93
N ARG A 201 -1.62 -5.70 -4.70
CA ARG A 201 -2.24 -6.93 -4.20
C ARG A 201 -2.14 -8.06 -5.21
N SER A 202 -2.32 -7.75 -6.50
CA SER A 202 -2.19 -8.73 -7.59
C SER A 202 -0.74 -9.21 -7.73
N LEU A 203 0.23 -8.31 -7.52
CA LEU A 203 1.64 -8.65 -7.53
C LEU A 203 2.00 -9.57 -6.37
N LEU A 204 1.56 -9.23 -5.14
CA LEU A 204 1.75 -10.07 -3.96
C LEU A 204 1.10 -11.44 -4.11
N ASP A 205 -0.10 -11.52 -4.68
CA ASP A 205 -0.82 -12.77 -4.93
C ASP A 205 -0.09 -13.64 -5.96
N ALA A 206 0.46 -13.04 -7.01
CA ALA A 206 1.27 -13.75 -8.00
C ALA A 206 2.52 -14.36 -7.35
N PHE A 207 3.27 -13.60 -6.56
CA PHE A 207 4.43 -14.13 -5.83
C PHE A 207 4.06 -15.22 -4.83
N GLN A 208 2.96 -15.04 -4.09
CA GLN A 208 2.48 -16.05 -3.15
C GLN A 208 2.07 -17.35 -3.86
N THR A 209 1.40 -17.25 -4.99
CA THR A 209 0.97 -18.40 -5.79
C THR A 209 2.18 -19.15 -6.34
N ALA A 210 3.16 -18.43 -6.86
CA ALA A 210 4.39 -19.02 -7.36
C ALA A 210 5.19 -19.74 -6.26
N VAL A 211 5.32 -19.16 -5.06
CA VAL A 211 5.96 -19.81 -3.91
C VAL A 211 5.22 -21.09 -3.52
N LYS A 212 3.88 -21.05 -3.48
CA LYS A 212 3.08 -22.25 -3.17
C LYS A 212 3.31 -23.38 -4.18
N GLY A 213 3.54 -23.05 -5.44
CA GLY A 213 3.83 -24.03 -6.50
C GLY A 213 5.12 -24.83 -6.27
N ILE A 214 6.10 -24.24 -5.58
CA ILE A 214 7.41 -24.86 -5.35
C ILE A 214 7.64 -25.34 -3.91
N LEU A 215 6.65 -25.26 -3.02
CA LEU A 215 6.80 -25.62 -1.60
C LEU A 215 7.37 -27.03 -1.34
N ASN A 216 7.13 -27.97 -2.26
CA ASN A 216 7.56 -29.37 -2.13
C ASN A 216 8.83 -29.67 -2.91
N HIS A 217 9.54 -28.67 -3.40
CA HIS A 217 10.79 -28.84 -4.14
C HIS A 217 12.01 -28.56 -3.27
N ASP A 218 13.15 -29.11 -3.70
CA ASP A 218 14.41 -28.91 -3.00
C ASP A 218 14.89 -27.46 -3.09
N ILE A 219 15.76 -27.08 -2.14
CA ILE A 219 16.31 -25.71 -1.97
C ILE A 219 17.07 -25.17 -3.19
N ASN A 220 17.44 -26.01 -4.15
CA ASN A 220 18.17 -25.60 -5.35
C ASN A 220 17.25 -25.19 -6.52
N ARG A 221 15.95 -25.07 -6.30
CA ARG A 221 15.00 -24.67 -7.32
C ARG A 221 14.61 -23.20 -7.21
N LEU A 222 14.80 -22.46 -8.28
CA LEU A 222 14.26 -21.11 -8.46
C LEU A 222 12.87 -21.17 -9.10
N VAL A 223 12.04 -20.17 -8.85
CA VAL A 223 10.74 -20.04 -9.51
C VAL A 223 10.96 -19.60 -10.96
N PRO A 224 10.51 -20.37 -11.96
CA PRO A 224 10.56 -19.97 -13.36
C PRO A 224 9.54 -18.85 -13.63
N VAL A 225 9.79 -18.05 -14.69
CA VAL A 225 8.91 -16.93 -15.07
C VAL A 225 7.63 -17.41 -15.78
N PHE A 226 7.63 -18.64 -16.27
CA PHE A 226 6.65 -19.16 -17.23
C PHE A 226 5.81 -20.34 -16.71
N ASP A 227 5.77 -20.60 -15.43
CA ASP A 227 4.87 -21.63 -14.82
C ASP A 227 3.57 -21.01 -14.33
#